data_e79ec128e5427d54d09780d813451bab
#
_entry.id   e79ec128e5427d54d09780d813451bab
#
_cell.length_a   1.000
_cell.length_b   1.000
_cell.length_c   1.000
_cell.angle_alpha   90.00
_cell.angle_beta   90.00
_cell.angle_gamma   90.00
#
_symmetry.space_group_name_H-M   'P 1'
#
loop_
_entity.id
_entity.type
_entity.pdbx_description
1 polymer ?
#
loop_
_entity_poly.entity_id
_entity_poly.type
_entity_poly.pdbx_seq_one_letter_code
_entity_poly.pdbx_strand_id
1 'polypeptide(L)'
;MKMKHFMTEEWIDFVNQVSSPKQQEAMKKHLGTGCKRCAETVAIWQKVHNSAAVEASNQPPATDVRIAKAAFATAGRAKQLKEKGTFVEVLFDSFLQPVLAGARSSGLGTRQMLYRADPYQIDIQIESKPEGNRLMVTGQFLDVSSPGIVGRDVKITLSNHRGNVMHTVTNQFGEFRGELENTGDLELSFPGQGEKSIVISLRNALGNLPGKAV
;
A
#
# COMPACT_ATOMS: atom_id res chain seq x y z
N MET A 1 39.25 36.05 -2.89
CA MET A 1 39.06 34.62 -2.50
C MET A 1 37.77 34.11 -3.11
N LYS A 2 37.81 33.05 -3.96
CA LYS A 2 36.56 32.40 -4.44
C LYS A 2 35.93 31.68 -3.25
N MET A 3 34.76 32.10 -2.82
CA MET A 3 33.99 31.38 -1.79
C MET A 3 33.58 30.03 -2.37
N LYS A 4 33.93 28.95 -1.67
CA LYS A 4 33.48 27.59 -2.01
C LYS A 4 32.02 27.45 -1.62
N HIS A 5 31.19 27.14 -2.60
CA HIS A 5 29.76 26.87 -2.33
C HIS A 5 29.58 25.39 -2.00
N PHE A 6 28.58 25.10 -1.18
CA PHE A 6 28.12 23.74 -0.90
C PHE A 6 27.19 23.25 -2.03
N MET A 7 27.14 21.95 -2.22
CA MET A 7 26.24 21.30 -3.20
C MET A 7 24.78 21.30 -2.71
N THR A 8 23.86 21.09 -3.63
CA THR A 8 22.42 21.06 -3.30
C THR A 8 22.11 19.95 -2.30
N GLU A 9 22.70 18.79 -2.46
CA GLU A 9 22.54 17.62 -1.59
C GLU A 9 22.98 17.94 -0.14
N GLU A 10 24.09 18.68 0.01
CA GLU A 10 24.57 19.09 1.33
C GLU A 10 23.58 20.04 2.01
N TRP A 11 22.93 20.93 1.23
CA TRP A 11 21.88 21.81 1.75
C TRP A 11 20.60 21.06 2.14
N ILE A 12 20.26 19.99 1.41
CA ILE A 12 19.15 19.10 1.77
C ILE A 12 19.44 18.44 3.13
N ASP A 13 20.65 17.89 3.28
CA ASP A 13 21.09 17.25 4.52
C ASP A 13 21.10 18.25 5.71
N PHE A 14 21.51 19.47 5.43
CA PHE A 14 21.50 20.56 6.41
C PHE A 14 20.08 20.88 6.90
N VAL A 15 19.12 21.04 5.98
CA VAL A 15 17.72 21.35 6.31
C VAL A 15 17.08 20.20 7.06
N ASN A 16 17.38 18.94 6.68
CA ASN A 16 16.87 17.74 7.33
C ASN A 16 17.62 17.38 8.63
N GLN A 17 18.63 18.16 9.02
CA GLN A 17 19.44 17.99 10.24
C GLN A 17 20.21 16.65 10.30
N VAL A 18 20.50 16.05 9.14
CA VAL A 18 21.24 14.77 9.03
C VAL A 18 22.74 14.97 8.78
N SER A 19 23.19 16.20 8.48
CA SER A 19 24.61 16.54 8.32
C SER A 19 25.36 16.54 9.66
N SER A 20 26.66 16.25 9.60
CA SER A 20 27.52 16.23 10.79
C SER A 20 27.58 17.61 11.49
N PRO A 21 27.78 17.68 12.81
CA PRO A 21 27.84 18.95 13.54
C PRO A 21 28.88 19.93 12.96
N LYS A 22 30.06 19.42 12.57
CA LYS A 22 31.14 20.21 11.94
C LYS A 22 30.69 20.80 10.60
N GLN A 23 29.98 20.04 9.81
CA GLN A 23 29.46 20.47 8.51
C GLN A 23 28.35 21.51 8.68
N GLN A 24 27.44 21.28 9.63
CA GLN A 24 26.39 22.26 9.97
C GLN A 24 26.95 23.62 10.38
N GLU A 25 28.01 23.62 11.21
CA GLU A 25 28.68 24.86 11.63
C GLU A 25 29.32 25.60 10.47
N ALA A 26 30.03 24.88 9.59
CA ALA A 26 30.62 25.44 8.39
C ALA A 26 29.58 26.05 7.45
N MET A 27 28.45 25.38 7.29
CA MET A 27 27.33 25.83 6.46
C MET A 27 26.63 27.05 7.05
N LYS A 28 26.38 27.07 8.37
CA LYS A 28 25.88 28.25 9.08
C LYS A 28 26.80 29.46 8.92
N LYS A 29 28.10 29.24 9.07
CA LYS A 29 29.12 30.31 8.87
C LYS A 29 29.07 30.84 7.44
N HIS A 30 28.95 29.95 6.43
CA HIS A 30 28.84 30.36 5.03
C HIS A 30 27.57 31.19 4.78
N LEU A 31 26.41 30.81 5.32
CA LEU A 31 25.18 31.63 5.23
C LEU A 31 25.36 32.99 5.90
N GLY A 32 26.06 33.05 7.03
CA GLY A 32 26.38 34.27 7.74
C GLY A 32 27.26 35.26 6.93
N THR A 33 27.95 34.80 5.89
CA THR A 33 28.67 35.70 4.96
C THR A 33 27.74 36.39 3.95
N GLY A 34 26.45 36.13 3.97
CA GLY A 34 25.47 36.77 3.10
C GLY A 34 25.42 36.21 1.68
N CYS A 35 25.82 34.96 1.47
CA CYS A 35 25.75 34.32 0.16
C CYS A 35 24.31 34.12 -0.31
N LYS A 36 23.83 35.00 -1.19
CA LYS A 36 22.45 34.98 -1.71
C LYS A 36 22.08 33.66 -2.36
N ARG A 37 22.94 33.09 -3.22
CA ARG A 37 22.71 31.84 -3.93
C ARG A 37 22.44 30.67 -2.96
N CYS A 38 23.27 30.53 -1.93
CA CYS A 38 23.09 29.46 -0.96
C CYS A 38 21.86 29.70 -0.05
N ALA A 39 21.60 30.95 0.31
CA ALA A 39 20.40 31.32 1.08
C ALA A 39 19.11 31.00 0.32
N GLU A 40 19.06 31.26 -0.99
CA GLU A 40 17.91 30.89 -1.84
C GLU A 40 17.72 29.38 -1.90
N THR A 41 18.80 28.63 -2.05
CA THR A 41 18.74 27.15 -2.05
C THR A 41 18.18 26.62 -0.73
N VAL A 42 18.68 27.11 0.40
CA VAL A 42 18.18 26.73 1.73
C VAL A 42 16.70 27.09 1.89
N ALA A 43 16.29 28.29 1.46
CA ALA A 43 14.91 28.74 1.57
C ALA A 43 13.94 27.84 0.78
N ILE A 44 14.34 27.38 -0.39
CA ILE A 44 13.55 26.43 -1.19
C ILE A 44 13.38 25.11 -0.42
N TRP A 45 14.49 24.52 0.04
CA TRP A 45 14.42 23.24 0.75
C TRP A 45 13.72 23.32 2.11
N GLN A 46 13.81 24.46 2.78
CA GLN A 46 13.03 24.70 4.00
C GLN A 46 11.52 24.69 3.73
N LYS A 47 11.08 25.28 2.60
CA LYS A 47 9.68 25.21 2.18
C LYS A 47 9.25 23.78 1.88
N VAL A 48 10.08 23.03 1.16
CA VAL A 48 9.82 21.61 0.85
C VAL A 48 9.70 20.80 2.14
N HIS A 49 10.66 20.95 3.06
CA HIS A 49 10.65 20.27 4.35
C HIS A 49 9.38 20.60 5.17
N ASN A 50 9.00 21.87 5.25
CA ASN A 50 7.80 22.28 5.97
C ASN A 50 6.52 21.73 5.32
N SER A 51 6.43 21.74 3.99
CA SER A 51 5.30 21.16 3.28
C SER A 51 5.19 19.65 3.51
N ALA A 52 6.32 18.94 3.46
CA ALA A 52 6.36 17.51 3.74
C ALA A 52 5.96 17.19 5.19
N ALA A 53 6.35 18.03 6.16
CA ALA A 53 5.96 17.87 7.55
C ALA A 53 4.44 18.08 7.75
N VAL A 54 3.85 19.05 7.06
CA VAL A 54 2.40 19.28 7.06
C VAL A 54 1.67 18.08 6.46
N GLU A 55 2.11 17.60 5.30
CA GLU A 55 1.54 16.41 4.65
C GLU A 55 1.67 15.16 5.54
N ALA A 56 2.83 14.95 6.16
CA ALA A 56 3.05 13.81 7.07
C ALA A 56 2.15 13.86 8.32
N SER A 57 1.74 15.06 8.75
CA SER A 57 0.81 15.24 9.87
C SER A 57 -0.66 15.09 9.47
N ASN A 58 -0.94 15.16 8.16
CA ASN A 58 -2.30 15.04 7.64
C ASN A 58 -2.67 13.54 7.57
N GLN A 59 -3.42 13.09 8.56
CA GLN A 59 -4.04 11.77 8.55
C GLN A 59 -5.50 11.93 8.13
N PRO A 60 -5.84 11.69 6.87
CA PRO A 60 -7.22 11.76 6.43
C PRO A 60 -8.04 10.71 7.21
N PRO A 61 -9.32 11.01 7.54
CA PRO A 61 -10.20 10.04 8.18
C PRO A 61 -10.22 8.73 7.40
N ALA A 62 -10.16 7.60 8.11
CA ALA A 62 -10.17 6.26 7.48
C ALA A 62 -11.36 6.08 6.52
N THR A 63 -12.47 6.74 6.81
CA THR A 63 -13.66 6.77 5.94
C THR A 63 -13.37 7.44 4.60
N ASP A 64 -12.64 8.56 4.59
CA ASP A 64 -12.35 9.32 3.38
C ASP A 64 -11.34 8.59 2.50
N VAL A 65 -10.34 7.96 3.11
CA VAL A 65 -9.41 7.05 2.40
C VAL A 65 -10.17 5.92 1.74
N ARG A 66 -11.14 5.33 2.43
CA ARG A 66 -11.98 4.25 1.90
C ARG A 66 -12.84 4.72 0.73
N ILE A 67 -13.49 5.89 0.85
CA ILE A 67 -14.29 6.49 -0.22
C ILE A 67 -13.42 6.80 -1.44
N ALA A 68 -12.24 7.37 -1.22
CA ALA A 68 -11.30 7.68 -2.30
C ALA A 68 -10.83 6.41 -3.04
N LYS A 69 -10.48 5.35 -2.30
CA LYS A 69 -10.12 4.05 -2.88
C LYS A 69 -11.27 3.46 -3.69
N ALA A 70 -12.50 3.49 -3.17
CA ALA A 70 -13.70 3.01 -3.87
C ALA A 70 -13.98 3.84 -5.14
N ALA A 71 -13.89 5.17 -5.07
CA ALA A 71 -14.08 6.06 -6.21
C ALA A 71 -13.01 5.86 -7.28
N PHE A 72 -11.75 5.68 -6.91
CA PHE A 72 -10.66 5.41 -7.84
C PHE A 72 -10.87 4.09 -8.57
N ALA A 73 -11.29 3.05 -7.87
CA ALA A 73 -11.59 1.75 -8.46
C ALA A 73 -12.76 1.79 -9.46
N THR A 74 -13.71 2.70 -9.29
CA THR A 74 -14.86 2.85 -10.18
C THR A 74 -14.60 3.80 -11.36
N ALA A 75 -13.71 4.78 -11.23
CA ALA A 75 -13.47 5.82 -12.24
C ALA A 75 -12.87 5.30 -13.56
N GLY A 76 -12.17 4.16 -13.55
CA GLY A 76 -11.57 3.58 -14.76
C GLY A 76 -12.52 2.81 -15.68
N ARG A 77 -13.83 2.73 -15.38
CA ARG A 77 -14.66 1.64 -15.88
C ARG A 77 -15.97 1.92 -16.56
N ALA A 78 -16.28 3.12 -16.89
CA ALA A 78 -17.51 3.43 -17.62
C ALA A 78 -17.62 2.74 -19.01
N LYS A 79 -16.68 1.90 -19.41
CA LYS A 79 -16.58 1.40 -20.79
C LYS A 79 -16.64 -0.11 -21.05
N GLN A 80 -16.72 -0.95 -20.04
CA GLN A 80 -16.90 -2.41 -20.31
C GLN A 80 -17.83 -3.01 -19.28
N LEU A 81 -19.06 -3.39 -19.70
CA LEU A 81 -19.69 -4.60 -19.19
C LEU A 81 -21.09 -4.86 -19.66
N LYS A 82 -21.30 -6.04 -20.18
CA LYS A 82 -22.51 -6.86 -19.99
C LYS A 82 -22.11 -8.32 -20.21
N GLU A 83 -21.83 -9.04 -19.14
CA GLU A 83 -21.96 -10.51 -19.12
C GLU A 83 -22.33 -11.01 -17.72
N LYS A 84 -23.32 -11.92 -17.66
CA LYS A 84 -23.92 -12.47 -16.46
C LYS A 84 -23.04 -13.59 -15.91
N GLY A 85 -22.42 -13.37 -14.77
CA GLY A 85 -21.77 -14.37 -13.92
C GLY A 85 -21.21 -13.64 -12.70
N THR A 86 -20.99 -14.33 -11.59
CA THR A 86 -20.22 -13.74 -10.48
C THR A 86 -18.75 -13.67 -10.96
N PHE A 87 -18.48 -12.69 -11.81
CA PHE A 87 -17.16 -12.52 -12.41
C PHE A 87 -16.31 -11.74 -11.43
N VAL A 88 -15.22 -12.35 -11.00
CA VAL A 88 -14.23 -11.68 -10.16
C VAL A 88 -13.19 -11.03 -11.06
N GLU A 89 -13.13 -9.72 -11.04
CA GLU A 89 -12.20 -8.94 -11.83
C GLU A 89 -11.07 -8.38 -10.96
N VAL A 90 -9.84 -8.54 -11.44
CA VAL A 90 -8.66 -7.91 -10.84
C VAL A 90 -8.60 -6.45 -11.28
N LEU A 91 -8.74 -5.51 -10.34
CA LEU A 91 -8.60 -4.08 -10.59
C LEU A 91 -7.16 -3.61 -10.44
N PHE A 92 -6.46 -4.19 -9.48
CA PHE A 92 -5.08 -3.87 -9.14
C PHE A 92 -4.37 -5.12 -8.62
N ASP A 93 -3.10 -5.27 -8.98
CA ASP A 93 -2.19 -6.23 -8.40
C ASP A 93 -0.78 -5.64 -8.43
N SER A 94 -0.19 -5.46 -7.26
CA SER A 94 1.14 -4.84 -7.11
C SER A 94 2.25 -5.63 -7.80
N PHE A 95 2.05 -6.92 -8.09
CA PHE A 95 3.03 -7.74 -8.78
C PHE A 95 2.92 -7.65 -10.31
N LEU A 96 1.77 -7.21 -10.83
CA LEU A 96 1.54 -7.08 -12.27
C LEU A 96 1.80 -5.67 -12.78
N GLN A 97 1.93 -4.68 -11.91
CA GLN A 97 2.22 -3.31 -12.31
C GLN A 97 3.73 -3.08 -12.39
N PRO A 98 4.22 -2.41 -13.45
CA PRO A 98 5.62 -2.00 -13.50
C PRO A 98 5.92 -1.08 -12.31
N VAL A 99 6.95 -1.41 -11.55
CA VAL A 99 7.43 -0.57 -10.46
C VAL A 99 7.79 0.79 -11.04
N LEU A 100 7.05 1.83 -10.69
CA LEU A 100 7.43 3.20 -11.01
C LEU A 100 8.79 3.46 -10.35
N ALA A 101 9.80 3.77 -11.16
CA ALA A 101 11.14 4.07 -10.68
C ALA A 101 11.06 5.22 -9.66
N GLY A 102 11.32 4.92 -8.39
CA GLY A 102 11.21 5.87 -7.27
C GLY A 102 10.21 5.48 -6.18
N ALA A 103 9.27 4.58 -6.42
CA ALA A 103 8.53 3.95 -5.33
C ALA A 103 9.48 2.98 -4.61
N ARG A 104 9.82 3.28 -3.35
CA ARG A 104 10.50 2.30 -2.49
C ARG A 104 9.61 1.06 -2.51
N SER A 105 10.12 -0.03 -3.06
CA SER A 105 9.42 -1.31 -3.06
C SER A 105 8.93 -1.56 -1.63
N SER A 106 7.61 -1.61 -1.43
CA SER A 106 7.03 -2.21 -0.25
C SER A 106 7.77 -3.52 -0.04
N GLY A 107 8.37 -3.72 1.15
CA GLY A 107 9.41 -4.71 1.40
C GLY A 107 9.17 -6.04 0.70
N LEU A 108 10.24 -6.63 0.20
CA LEU A 108 10.25 -7.96 -0.40
C LEU A 108 9.36 -8.91 0.44
N GLY A 109 8.20 -9.31 -0.08
CA GLY A 109 7.28 -10.21 0.63
C GLY A 109 5.87 -9.66 0.91
N THR A 110 5.51 -8.48 0.39
CA THR A 110 4.14 -7.94 0.48
C THR A 110 3.51 -7.83 -0.90
N ARG A 111 2.29 -8.35 -1.07
CA ARG A 111 1.48 -8.21 -2.28
C ARG A 111 0.14 -7.59 -1.93
N GLN A 112 -0.25 -6.55 -2.66
CA GLN A 112 -1.55 -5.90 -2.53
C GLN A 112 -2.36 -6.10 -3.81
N MET A 113 -3.63 -6.44 -3.66
CA MET A 113 -4.55 -6.71 -4.76
C MET A 113 -5.92 -6.09 -4.46
N LEU A 114 -6.58 -5.59 -5.50
CA LEU A 114 -7.93 -5.10 -5.44
C LEU A 114 -8.79 -5.85 -6.45
N TYR A 115 -9.86 -6.45 -5.96
CA TYR A 115 -10.82 -7.20 -6.75
C TYR A 115 -12.19 -6.54 -6.77
N ARG A 116 -12.91 -6.79 -7.83
CA ARG A 116 -14.33 -6.46 -7.95
C ARG A 116 -15.14 -7.71 -8.26
N ALA A 117 -16.21 -7.89 -7.51
CA ALA A 117 -17.23 -8.91 -7.73
C ALA A 117 -18.58 -8.27 -7.42
N ASP A 118 -19.19 -7.61 -8.42
CA ASP A 118 -20.40 -6.78 -8.22
C ASP A 118 -21.45 -7.45 -7.34
N PRO A 119 -21.95 -6.71 -6.31
CA PRO A 119 -21.68 -5.32 -5.95
C PRO A 119 -20.52 -5.12 -5.00
N TYR A 120 -19.66 -6.12 -4.80
CA TYR A 120 -18.60 -6.11 -3.80
C TYR A 120 -17.26 -5.66 -4.37
N GLN A 121 -16.48 -5.03 -3.51
CA GLN A 121 -15.08 -4.70 -3.71
C GLN A 121 -14.25 -5.31 -2.58
N ILE A 122 -13.16 -5.96 -2.94
CA ILE A 122 -12.34 -6.76 -2.02
C ILE A 122 -10.89 -6.30 -2.15
N ASP A 123 -10.38 -5.62 -1.11
CA ASP A 123 -8.95 -5.29 -0.97
C ASP A 123 -8.27 -6.41 -0.19
N ILE A 124 -7.13 -6.91 -0.67
CA ILE A 124 -6.37 -7.99 -0.04
C ILE A 124 -4.90 -7.59 -0.02
N GLN A 125 -4.30 -7.70 1.14
CA GLN A 125 -2.85 -7.59 1.34
C GLN A 125 -2.33 -8.90 1.92
N ILE A 126 -1.26 -9.43 1.33
CA ILE A 126 -0.59 -10.65 1.77
C ILE A 126 0.84 -10.30 2.12
N GLU A 127 1.28 -10.73 3.29
CA GLU A 127 2.63 -10.55 3.79
C GLU A 127 3.24 -11.88 4.23
N SER A 128 4.53 -12.06 3.93
CA SER A 128 5.30 -13.17 4.52
C SER A 128 5.76 -12.77 5.93
N LYS A 129 5.51 -13.62 6.90
CA LYS A 129 6.09 -13.43 8.23
C LYS A 129 7.55 -13.89 8.26
N PRO A 130 8.45 -13.09 8.86
CA PRO A 130 9.88 -13.46 8.99
C PRO A 130 10.08 -14.74 9.81
N GLU A 131 9.22 -14.95 10.80
CA GLU A 131 9.24 -16.10 11.69
C GLU A 131 8.31 -17.20 11.19
N GLY A 132 8.89 -18.22 10.60
CA GLY A 132 8.16 -19.37 10.11
C GLY A 132 7.61 -19.19 8.68
N ASN A 133 7.21 -20.31 8.09
CA ASN A 133 6.65 -20.34 6.73
C ASN A 133 5.16 -19.98 6.76
N ARG A 134 4.82 -18.74 7.15
CA ARG A 134 3.43 -18.30 7.33
C ARG A 134 3.12 -17.05 6.52
N LEU A 135 1.89 -16.99 6.03
CA LEU A 135 1.29 -15.82 5.39
C LEU A 135 0.35 -15.13 6.36
N MET A 136 0.50 -13.82 6.46
CA MET A 136 -0.51 -12.93 7.03
C MET A 136 -1.35 -12.38 5.88
N VAL A 137 -2.65 -12.60 5.94
CA VAL A 137 -3.62 -12.06 5.00
C VAL A 137 -4.48 -11.05 5.74
N THR A 138 -4.49 -9.82 5.27
CA THR A 138 -5.38 -8.75 5.74
C THR A 138 -6.19 -8.25 4.56
N GLY A 139 -7.38 -7.75 4.80
CA GLY A 139 -8.17 -7.21 3.72
C GLY A 139 -9.44 -6.52 4.18
N GLN A 140 -10.19 -6.00 3.22
CA GLN A 140 -11.46 -5.33 3.44
C GLN A 140 -12.48 -5.77 2.40
N PHE A 141 -13.68 -6.11 2.87
CA PHE A 141 -14.82 -6.49 2.06
C PHE A 141 -15.88 -5.38 2.13
N LEU A 142 -16.18 -4.77 0.99
CA LEU A 142 -17.05 -3.60 0.88
C LEU A 142 -18.19 -3.87 -0.09
N ASP A 143 -19.41 -3.52 0.27
CA ASP A 143 -20.55 -3.41 -0.64
C ASP A 143 -20.59 -1.99 -1.20
N VAL A 144 -20.26 -1.83 -2.50
CA VAL A 144 -20.23 -0.50 -3.15
C VAL A 144 -21.61 -0.01 -3.55
N SER A 145 -22.64 -0.87 -3.55
CA SER A 145 -24.03 -0.47 -3.78
C SER A 145 -24.65 0.19 -2.55
N SER A 146 -24.09 -0.11 -1.38
CA SER A 146 -24.56 0.38 -0.08
C SER A 146 -23.38 0.81 0.79
N PRO A 147 -22.69 1.92 0.46
CA PRO A 147 -21.42 2.32 1.11
C PRO A 147 -21.55 2.59 2.62
N GLY A 148 -22.77 2.85 3.10
CA GLY A 148 -23.07 3.02 4.52
C GLY A 148 -23.22 1.71 5.28
N ILE A 149 -23.41 0.60 4.58
CA ILE A 149 -23.54 -0.73 5.16
C ILE A 149 -22.23 -1.46 4.87
N VAL A 150 -21.32 -1.37 5.81
CA VAL A 150 -20.07 -2.14 5.72
C VAL A 150 -20.40 -3.62 5.91
N GLY A 151 -19.76 -4.50 5.16
CA GLY A 151 -19.88 -5.94 5.29
C GLY A 151 -19.41 -6.44 6.66
N ARG A 152 -20.25 -6.19 7.70
CA ARG A 152 -20.01 -6.62 9.08
C ARG A 152 -20.39 -8.10 9.22
N ASP A 153 -19.62 -8.81 10.05
CA ASP A 153 -19.88 -10.21 10.40
C ASP A 153 -19.90 -11.15 9.18
N VAL A 154 -19.23 -10.76 8.10
CA VAL A 154 -19.09 -11.57 6.89
C VAL A 154 -18.08 -12.68 7.16
N LYS A 155 -18.51 -13.93 7.00
CA LYS A 155 -17.63 -15.10 7.16
C LYS A 155 -16.74 -15.25 5.94
N ILE A 156 -15.43 -15.32 6.18
CA ILE A 156 -14.42 -15.50 5.14
C ILE A 156 -13.65 -16.77 5.43
N THR A 157 -13.46 -17.58 4.42
CA THR A 157 -12.64 -18.79 4.50
C THR A 157 -11.37 -18.61 3.72
N LEU A 158 -10.25 -18.84 4.37
CA LEU A 158 -8.92 -18.91 3.74
C LEU A 158 -8.50 -20.37 3.73
N SER A 159 -8.02 -20.87 2.59
CA SER A 159 -7.51 -22.22 2.46
C SER A 159 -6.26 -22.26 1.61
N ASN A 160 -5.44 -23.28 1.82
CA ASN A 160 -4.29 -23.57 0.99
C ASN A 160 -4.43 -24.97 0.34
N HIS A 161 -3.58 -25.28 -0.63
CA HIS A 161 -3.67 -26.55 -1.36
C HIS A 161 -3.37 -27.80 -0.50
N ARG A 162 -2.83 -27.64 0.72
CA ARG A 162 -2.63 -28.72 1.69
C ARG A 162 -3.87 -29.00 2.54
N GLY A 163 -4.96 -28.28 2.29
CA GLY A 163 -6.20 -28.44 3.04
C GLY A 163 -6.23 -27.75 4.40
N ASN A 164 -5.23 -26.92 4.72
CA ASN A 164 -5.32 -26.05 5.89
C ASN A 164 -6.39 -25.00 5.62
N VAL A 165 -7.38 -24.94 6.51
CA VAL A 165 -8.51 -24.04 6.40
C VAL A 165 -8.56 -23.16 7.63
N MET A 166 -8.73 -21.87 7.42
CA MET A 166 -8.94 -20.88 8.47
C MET A 166 -10.22 -20.10 8.19
N HIS A 167 -11.03 -19.89 9.21
CA HIS A 167 -12.21 -19.05 9.14
C HIS A 167 -11.97 -17.76 9.91
N THR A 168 -12.36 -16.65 9.33
CA THR A 168 -12.35 -15.34 9.95
C THR A 168 -13.64 -14.60 9.66
N VAL A 169 -13.89 -13.50 10.37
CA VAL A 169 -15.10 -12.71 10.24
C VAL A 169 -14.69 -11.25 10.13
N THR A 170 -15.39 -10.49 9.30
CA THR A 170 -15.14 -9.05 9.16
C THR A 170 -15.59 -8.28 10.41
N ASN A 171 -14.84 -7.25 10.75
CA ASN A 171 -15.21 -6.30 11.80
C ASN A 171 -16.25 -5.25 11.30
N GLN A 172 -16.55 -4.29 12.15
CA GLN A 172 -17.48 -3.18 11.84
C GLN A 172 -17.08 -2.31 10.63
N PHE A 173 -15.87 -2.43 10.16
CA PHE A 173 -15.34 -1.71 8.98
C PHE A 173 -15.20 -2.61 7.76
N GLY A 174 -15.67 -3.86 7.82
CA GLY A 174 -15.51 -4.86 6.77
C GLY A 174 -14.08 -5.41 6.67
N GLU A 175 -13.23 -5.12 7.64
CA GLU A 175 -11.84 -5.59 7.65
C GLU A 175 -11.77 -7.00 8.22
N PHE A 176 -10.88 -7.80 7.65
CA PHE A 176 -10.57 -9.16 8.11
C PHE A 176 -9.08 -9.39 8.18
N ARG A 177 -8.71 -10.36 9.00
CA ARG A 177 -7.32 -10.81 9.16
C ARG A 177 -7.28 -12.30 9.37
N GLY A 178 -6.30 -12.95 8.74
CA GLY A 178 -6.05 -14.38 8.90
C GLY A 178 -4.58 -14.71 8.75
N GLU A 179 -4.19 -15.84 9.30
CA GLU A 179 -2.81 -16.34 9.23
C GLU A 179 -2.83 -17.83 8.92
N LEU A 180 -2.11 -18.25 7.88
CA LEU A 180 -2.01 -19.66 7.50
C LEU A 180 -0.61 -20.01 6.99
N GLU A 181 -0.33 -21.31 6.89
CA GLU A 181 0.94 -21.80 6.37
C GLU A 181 1.12 -21.41 4.90
N ASN A 182 2.30 -20.91 4.55
CA ASN A 182 2.66 -20.59 3.17
C ASN A 182 3.00 -21.88 2.43
N THR A 183 2.12 -22.30 1.56
CA THR A 183 2.29 -23.45 0.67
C THR A 183 2.40 -23.05 -0.80
N GLY A 184 2.50 -21.75 -1.05
CA GLY A 184 2.53 -21.15 -2.39
C GLY A 184 1.17 -20.70 -2.87
N ASP A 185 0.14 -21.53 -2.78
CA ASP A 185 -1.20 -21.21 -3.24
C ASP A 185 -2.11 -20.82 -2.08
N LEU A 186 -3.00 -19.87 -2.34
CA LEU A 186 -3.98 -19.36 -1.38
C LEU A 186 -5.33 -19.21 -2.09
N GLU A 187 -6.38 -19.65 -1.44
CA GLU A 187 -7.75 -19.42 -1.85
C GLU A 187 -8.52 -18.68 -0.76
N LEU A 188 -9.26 -17.67 -1.17
CA LEU A 188 -10.16 -16.91 -0.31
C LEU A 188 -11.58 -17.09 -0.82
N SER A 189 -12.50 -17.44 0.07
CA SER A 189 -13.93 -17.57 -0.23
C SER A 189 -14.74 -16.59 0.61
N PHE A 190 -15.58 -15.82 -0.06
CA PHE A 190 -16.49 -14.83 0.50
C PHE A 190 -17.94 -15.20 0.13
N PRO A 191 -18.95 -14.87 0.95
CA PRO A 191 -20.33 -14.98 0.53
C PRO A 191 -20.61 -13.98 -0.59
N GLY A 192 -21.30 -14.43 -1.63
CA GLY A 192 -21.80 -13.59 -2.70
C GLY A 192 -23.28 -13.32 -2.58
N GLN A 193 -23.91 -12.80 -3.64
CA GLN A 193 -25.35 -12.64 -3.69
C GLN A 193 -26.05 -13.99 -3.85
N GLY A 194 -27.06 -14.24 -3.02
CA GLY A 194 -27.79 -15.51 -2.97
C GLY A 194 -26.92 -16.64 -2.41
N GLU A 195 -27.01 -17.83 -3.02
CA GLU A 195 -26.26 -19.01 -2.58
C GLU A 195 -24.84 -19.11 -3.21
N LYS A 196 -24.43 -18.13 -4.01
CA LYS A 196 -23.15 -18.18 -4.71
C LYS A 196 -22.03 -17.60 -3.83
N SER A 197 -20.89 -18.26 -3.83
CA SER A 197 -19.65 -17.77 -3.20
C SER A 197 -18.79 -17.04 -4.23
N ILE A 198 -18.10 -16.01 -3.75
CA ILE A 198 -17.01 -15.34 -4.48
C ILE A 198 -15.74 -16.06 -4.09
N VAL A 199 -15.03 -16.65 -5.04
CA VAL A 199 -13.78 -17.37 -4.80
C VAL A 199 -12.64 -16.67 -5.52
N ILE A 200 -11.59 -16.33 -4.77
CA ILE A 200 -10.36 -15.74 -5.27
C ILE A 200 -9.25 -16.77 -5.07
N SER A 201 -8.73 -17.32 -6.16
CA SER A 201 -7.65 -18.30 -6.12
C SER A 201 -6.35 -17.64 -6.57
N LEU A 202 -5.36 -17.63 -5.71
CA LEU A 202 -4.04 -17.07 -5.93
C LEU A 202 -3.01 -18.18 -6.05
N ARG A 203 -2.56 -18.44 -7.27
CA ARG A 203 -1.39 -19.28 -7.49
C ARG A 203 -0.15 -18.47 -7.17
N ASN A 204 0.77 -19.06 -6.41
CA ASN A 204 2.00 -18.37 -6.01
C ASN A 204 1.70 -17.03 -5.31
N ALA A 205 1.00 -17.07 -4.18
CA ALA A 205 0.40 -15.91 -3.51
C ALA A 205 1.37 -14.73 -3.30
N LEU A 206 2.66 -15.00 -3.07
CA LEU A 206 3.72 -13.99 -2.95
C LEU A 206 4.68 -13.92 -4.14
N GLY A 207 4.37 -14.61 -5.25
CA GLY A 207 5.29 -14.71 -6.39
C GLY A 207 6.56 -15.54 -6.05
N ASN A 208 7.45 -15.65 -7.02
CA ASN A 208 8.78 -16.20 -6.77
C ASN A 208 9.62 -15.13 -6.07
N LEU A 209 9.74 -15.21 -4.75
CA LEU A 209 10.73 -14.40 -4.03
C LEU A 209 12.11 -14.74 -4.60
N PRO A 210 12.88 -13.77 -5.11
CA PRO A 210 14.26 -14.02 -5.51
C PRO A 210 15.06 -14.34 -4.26
N GLY A 211 15.44 -15.62 -4.07
CA GLY A 211 16.37 -15.97 -3.01
C GLY A 211 16.00 -17.16 -2.16
N LYS A 212 15.92 -18.35 -2.78
CA LYS A 212 16.50 -19.59 -2.25
C LYS A 212 16.88 -20.44 -3.47
N ALA A 213 18.06 -20.17 -4.00
CA ALA A 213 18.79 -21.22 -4.70
C ALA A 213 19.14 -22.29 -3.65
N VAL A 214 18.70 -23.52 -3.90
CA VAL A 214 19.13 -24.72 -3.20
C VAL A 214 20.59 -24.99 -3.56
#